data_e9086ecf68f77c9985d897dc1c8acb9b
#
_entry.id   e9086ecf68f77c9985d897dc1c8acb9b
#
_cell.length_a   1.000
_cell.length_b   1.000
_cell.length_c   1.000
_cell.angle_alpha   90.00
_cell.angle_beta   90.00
_cell.angle_gamma   90.00
#
_symmetry.space_group_name_H-M   'P 1'
#
loop_
_entity.id
_entity.type
_entity.pdbx_description
1 polymer ?
#
loop_
_entity_poly.entity_id
_entity_poly.type
_entity_poly.pdbx_seq_one_letter_code
_entity_poly.pdbx_strand_id
1 'polypeptide(L)'
;MCIRDRDASNVVNRLKAAAFPVPKTLDSFDVAASSIQPKVFDYLSSLEWVRAQHNLAIIGPAGTGKSHTLIGLGTAAIHAGHKVRYFTAADLIETLYRGLADNTVGKIIESLLRVDLIILDELGFAPLDDTGTQLLFRLVAGAYERRSLAIGSHWPFEQWGRFLPEQTTAVSILDRLLHHLSLIHI
;
A
#
# COMPACT_ATOMS: atom_id res chain seq x y z
N MET A 1 -21.40 3.02 -28.93
CA MET A 1 -20.39 2.66 -27.93
C MET A 1 -20.93 3.03 -26.56
N CYS A 2 -21.43 2.05 -25.81
CA CYS A 2 -22.24 2.27 -24.61
C CYS A 2 -21.38 2.72 -23.41
N ILE A 3 -21.94 3.49 -22.48
CA ILE A 3 -21.25 3.96 -21.24
C ILE A 3 -20.69 2.74 -20.48
N ARG A 4 -21.42 1.63 -20.42
CA ARG A 4 -20.98 0.36 -19.80
C ARG A 4 -19.68 -0.21 -20.41
N ASP A 5 -19.47 -0.09 -21.71
CA ASP A 5 -18.26 -0.63 -22.38
C ASP A 5 -17.01 0.20 -22.03
N ARG A 6 -17.18 1.51 -21.83
CA ARG A 6 -16.09 2.39 -21.36
C ARG A 6 -15.70 2.09 -19.91
N ASP A 7 -16.68 1.84 -19.04
CA ASP A 7 -16.41 1.56 -17.63
C ASP A 7 -15.71 0.21 -17.48
N ALA A 8 -16.15 -0.81 -18.20
CA ALA A 8 -15.49 -2.11 -18.22
C ALA A 8 -14.04 -2.02 -18.75
N SER A 9 -13.83 -1.28 -19.84
CA SER A 9 -12.49 -1.06 -20.41
C SER A 9 -11.58 -0.29 -19.44
N ASN A 10 -12.12 0.71 -18.73
CA ASN A 10 -11.39 1.47 -17.72
C ASN A 10 -10.95 0.59 -16.55
N VAL A 11 -11.83 -0.31 -16.05
CA VAL A 11 -11.49 -1.24 -14.97
C VAL A 11 -10.36 -2.17 -15.40
N VAL A 12 -10.44 -2.77 -16.59
CA VAL A 12 -9.37 -3.65 -17.11
C VAL A 12 -8.04 -2.92 -17.21
N ASN A 13 -8.04 -1.68 -17.72
CA ASN A 13 -6.82 -0.89 -17.84
C ASN A 13 -6.24 -0.52 -16.46
N ARG A 14 -7.08 -0.20 -15.47
CA ARG A 14 -6.65 0.10 -14.10
C ARG A 14 -6.11 -1.14 -13.39
N LEU A 15 -6.71 -2.33 -13.59
CA LEU A 15 -6.20 -3.59 -13.05
C LEU A 15 -4.80 -3.90 -13.60
N LYS A 16 -4.58 -3.72 -14.92
CA LYS A 16 -3.25 -3.86 -15.52
C LYS A 16 -2.26 -2.85 -14.96
N ALA A 17 -2.68 -1.58 -14.81
CA ALA A 17 -1.83 -0.50 -14.28
C ALA A 17 -1.49 -0.69 -12.80
N ALA A 18 -2.34 -1.34 -12.02
CA ALA A 18 -2.10 -1.62 -10.61
C ALA A 18 -0.91 -2.57 -10.39
N ALA A 19 -0.62 -3.43 -11.36
CA ALA A 19 0.50 -4.38 -11.35
C ALA A 19 0.44 -5.39 -10.18
N PHE A 20 -0.74 -5.93 -9.89
CA PHE A 20 -0.88 -7.00 -8.89
C PHE A 20 -0.14 -8.27 -9.36
N PRO A 21 0.62 -8.94 -8.46
CA PRO A 21 1.36 -10.15 -8.81
C PRO A 21 0.43 -11.32 -9.14
N VAL A 22 -0.74 -11.38 -8.49
CA VAL A 22 -1.78 -12.39 -8.69
C VAL A 22 -3.16 -11.75 -8.51
N PRO A 23 -4.18 -12.20 -9.22
CA PRO A 23 -5.55 -11.72 -8.99
C PRO A 23 -6.08 -12.25 -7.67
N LYS A 24 -6.59 -11.35 -6.83
CA LYS A 24 -7.29 -11.65 -5.58
C LYS A 24 -8.49 -10.74 -5.44
N THR A 25 -9.55 -11.26 -4.81
CA THR A 25 -10.76 -10.51 -4.49
C THR A 25 -11.09 -10.66 -3.01
N LEU A 26 -11.89 -9.75 -2.48
CA LEU A 26 -12.38 -9.85 -1.10
C LEU A 26 -13.30 -11.06 -0.90
N ASP A 27 -14.09 -11.40 -1.92
CA ASP A 27 -14.99 -12.56 -1.89
C ASP A 27 -14.26 -13.90 -1.76
N SER A 28 -13.01 -13.94 -2.24
CA SER A 28 -12.15 -15.14 -2.13
C SER A 28 -11.36 -15.21 -0.83
N PHE A 29 -11.51 -14.22 0.06
CA PHE A 29 -10.84 -14.17 1.37
C PHE A 29 -11.73 -14.80 2.44
N ASP A 30 -11.22 -15.81 3.14
CA ASP A 30 -11.92 -16.43 4.24
C ASP A 30 -11.75 -15.61 5.54
N VAL A 31 -12.70 -14.73 5.79
CA VAL A 31 -12.71 -13.87 6.98
C VAL A 31 -12.82 -14.71 8.26
N ALA A 32 -13.57 -15.82 8.22
CA ALA A 32 -13.76 -16.67 9.40
C ALA A 32 -12.50 -17.42 9.80
N ALA A 33 -11.63 -17.73 8.82
CA ALA A 33 -10.33 -18.35 9.07
C ALA A 33 -9.24 -17.33 9.45
N SER A 34 -9.52 -16.03 9.32
CA SER A 34 -8.60 -14.94 9.65
C SER A 34 -8.85 -14.42 11.08
N SER A 35 -7.90 -13.65 11.62
CA SER A 35 -8.11 -12.90 12.88
C SER A 35 -8.76 -11.53 12.69
N ILE A 36 -9.14 -11.18 11.45
CA ILE A 36 -9.83 -9.91 11.17
C ILE A 36 -11.29 -10.01 11.65
N GLN A 37 -11.67 -9.10 12.53
CA GLN A 37 -13.06 -9.03 12.97
C GLN A 37 -13.98 -8.66 11.79
N PRO A 38 -15.17 -9.30 11.65
CA PRO A 38 -16.08 -9.01 10.54
C PRO A 38 -16.41 -7.53 10.37
N LYS A 39 -16.68 -6.80 11.46
CA LYS A 39 -16.94 -5.36 11.42
C LYS A 39 -15.78 -4.53 10.86
N VAL A 40 -14.55 -4.96 11.15
CA VAL A 40 -13.34 -4.32 10.61
C VAL A 40 -13.23 -4.62 9.12
N PHE A 41 -13.48 -5.86 8.73
CA PHE A 41 -13.49 -6.25 7.31
C PHE A 41 -14.55 -5.49 6.51
N ASP A 42 -15.77 -5.32 7.06
CA ASP A 42 -16.83 -4.52 6.46
C ASP A 42 -16.40 -3.05 6.26
N TYR A 43 -15.79 -2.45 7.29
CA TYR A 43 -15.25 -1.09 7.20
C TYR A 43 -14.19 -0.96 6.11
N LEU A 44 -13.25 -1.91 6.04
CA LEU A 44 -12.21 -1.90 5.00
C LEU A 44 -12.82 -2.03 3.60
N SER A 45 -13.80 -2.92 3.46
CA SER A 45 -14.50 -3.19 2.20
C SER A 45 -15.34 -2.00 1.73
N SER A 46 -15.78 -1.12 2.65
CA SER A 46 -16.49 0.11 2.30
C SER A 46 -15.62 1.13 1.55
N LEU A 47 -14.29 1.02 1.66
CA LEU A 47 -13.30 1.92 1.06
C LEU A 47 -13.43 3.40 1.51
N GLU A 48 -14.16 3.65 2.60
CA GLU A 48 -14.28 5.01 3.15
C GLU A 48 -12.93 5.58 3.56
N TRP A 49 -12.04 4.73 4.09
CA TRP A 49 -10.68 5.10 4.44
C TRP A 49 -9.86 5.59 3.22
N VAL A 50 -10.09 5.03 2.02
CA VAL A 50 -9.43 5.51 0.79
C VAL A 50 -9.96 6.90 0.41
N ARG A 51 -11.30 7.10 0.49
CA ARG A 51 -11.91 8.40 0.21
C ARG A 51 -11.48 9.48 1.19
N ALA A 52 -11.26 9.09 2.44
CA ALA A 52 -10.78 9.98 3.51
C ALA A 52 -9.25 10.19 3.48
N GLN A 53 -8.53 9.56 2.55
CA GLN A 53 -7.06 9.61 2.46
C GLN A 53 -6.35 9.09 3.72
N HIS A 54 -7.00 8.14 4.41
CA HIS A 54 -6.43 7.47 5.58
C HIS A 54 -5.50 6.33 5.13
N ASN A 55 -4.58 5.98 5.99
CA ASN A 55 -3.67 4.86 5.80
C ASN A 55 -4.23 3.57 6.37
N LEU A 56 -3.72 2.44 5.87
CA LEU A 56 -4.01 1.10 6.37
C LEU A 56 -2.68 0.39 6.63
N ALA A 57 -2.54 -0.26 7.78
CA ALA A 57 -1.48 -1.21 8.01
C ALA A 57 -2.04 -2.56 8.43
N ILE A 58 -1.63 -3.61 7.72
CA ILE A 58 -1.94 -5.00 8.06
C ILE A 58 -0.65 -5.65 8.52
N ILE A 59 -0.62 -6.01 9.80
CA ILE A 59 0.57 -6.56 10.46
C ILE A 59 0.28 -8.00 10.91
N GLY A 60 1.21 -8.89 10.67
CA GLY A 60 1.10 -10.27 11.12
C GLY A 60 2.14 -11.20 10.49
N PRO A 61 2.21 -12.46 10.96
CA PRO A 61 3.15 -13.45 10.45
C PRO A 61 2.98 -13.74 8.95
N ALA A 62 3.96 -14.41 8.35
CA ALA A 62 3.83 -14.90 6.98
C ALA A 62 2.68 -15.93 6.87
N GLY A 63 1.98 -15.94 5.73
CA GLY A 63 0.89 -16.89 5.47
C GLY A 63 -0.47 -16.53 6.06
N THR A 64 -0.62 -15.44 6.81
CA THR A 64 -1.89 -15.03 7.44
C THR A 64 -2.89 -14.33 6.50
N GLY A 65 -2.55 -14.12 5.24
CA GLY A 65 -3.46 -13.52 4.25
C GLY A 65 -3.31 -12.00 4.05
N LYS A 66 -2.24 -11.36 4.56
CA LYS A 66 -1.99 -9.92 4.38
C LYS A 66 -2.04 -9.48 2.92
N SER A 67 -1.22 -10.12 2.09
CA SER A 67 -1.15 -9.81 0.64
C SER A 67 -2.49 -10.06 -0.05
N HIS A 68 -3.20 -11.13 0.32
CA HIS A 68 -4.53 -11.41 -0.21
C HIS A 68 -5.50 -10.27 0.12
N THR A 69 -5.55 -9.85 1.38
CA THR A 69 -6.41 -8.74 1.83
C THR A 69 -6.04 -7.43 1.11
N LEU A 70 -4.75 -7.10 1.04
CA LEU A 70 -4.27 -5.88 0.36
C LEU A 70 -4.64 -5.86 -1.13
N ILE A 71 -4.40 -6.96 -1.86
CA ILE A 71 -4.73 -7.07 -3.28
C ILE A 71 -6.25 -7.07 -3.48
N GLY A 72 -7.00 -7.77 -2.61
CA GLY A 72 -8.46 -7.78 -2.64
C GLY A 72 -9.07 -6.40 -2.44
N LEU A 73 -8.55 -5.62 -1.46
CA LEU A 73 -8.95 -4.22 -1.24
C LEU A 73 -8.58 -3.34 -2.43
N GLY A 74 -7.37 -3.52 -3.00
CA GLY A 74 -6.96 -2.81 -4.20
C GLY A 74 -7.85 -3.11 -5.40
N THR A 75 -8.24 -4.39 -5.59
CA THR A 75 -9.17 -4.80 -6.63
C THR A 75 -10.55 -4.15 -6.42
N ALA A 76 -11.08 -4.19 -5.20
CA ALA A 76 -12.34 -3.54 -4.86
C ALA A 76 -12.28 -2.01 -5.10
N ALA A 77 -11.18 -1.36 -4.73
CA ALA A 77 -10.96 0.06 -4.97
C ALA A 77 -10.98 0.41 -6.46
N ILE A 78 -10.38 -0.43 -7.32
CA ILE A 78 -10.42 -0.24 -8.79
C ILE A 78 -11.84 -0.35 -9.32
N HIS A 79 -12.61 -1.33 -8.87
CA HIS A 79 -14.02 -1.47 -9.24
C HIS A 79 -14.88 -0.29 -8.74
N ALA A 80 -14.51 0.31 -7.60
CA ALA A 80 -15.13 1.54 -7.10
C ALA A 80 -14.67 2.81 -7.81
N GLY A 81 -13.77 2.70 -8.81
CA GLY A 81 -13.33 3.83 -9.63
C GLY A 81 -12.01 4.47 -9.20
N HIS A 82 -11.35 3.97 -8.16
CA HIS A 82 -10.05 4.47 -7.72
C HIS A 82 -8.91 4.00 -8.63
N LYS A 83 -7.83 4.76 -8.64
CA LYS A 83 -6.55 4.37 -9.24
C LYS A 83 -5.67 3.77 -8.17
N VAL A 84 -5.10 2.60 -8.43
CA VAL A 84 -4.29 1.84 -7.48
C VAL A 84 -2.94 1.49 -8.08
N ARG A 85 -1.90 1.47 -7.27
CA ARG A 85 -0.59 0.90 -7.60
C ARG A 85 -0.15 -0.03 -6.48
N TYR A 86 0.37 -1.19 -6.87
CA TYR A 86 0.91 -2.18 -5.97
C TYR A 86 2.42 -2.30 -6.18
N PHE A 87 3.14 -2.42 -5.07
CA PHE A 87 4.57 -2.75 -5.04
C PHE A 87 4.84 -3.67 -3.86
N THR A 88 5.80 -4.57 -4.03
CA THR A 88 6.57 -5.03 -2.88
C THR A 88 7.51 -3.90 -2.42
N ALA A 89 7.92 -3.92 -1.16
CA ALA A 89 8.89 -2.94 -0.67
C ALA A 89 10.20 -2.98 -1.49
N ALA A 90 10.64 -4.18 -1.88
CA ALA A 90 11.84 -4.36 -2.69
C ALA A 90 11.70 -3.70 -4.07
N ASP A 91 10.60 -3.96 -4.79
CA ASP A 91 10.36 -3.38 -6.12
C ASP A 91 10.26 -1.84 -6.09
N LEU A 92 9.60 -1.32 -5.07
CA LEU A 92 9.50 0.13 -4.88
C LEU A 92 10.87 0.76 -4.69
N ILE A 93 11.64 0.21 -3.74
CA ILE A 93 12.97 0.73 -3.42
C ILE A 93 13.89 0.62 -4.63
N GLU A 94 13.90 -0.50 -5.35
CA GLU A 94 14.67 -0.63 -6.59
C GLU A 94 14.28 0.42 -7.63
N THR A 95 12.97 0.67 -7.81
CA THR A 95 12.45 1.69 -8.72
C THR A 95 12.95 3.09 -8.33
N LEU A 96 12.94 3.42 -7.04
CA LEU A 96 13.41 4.70 -6.54
C LEU A 96 14.93 4.84 -6.65
N TYR A 97 15.70 3.77 -6.42
CA TYR A 97 17.15 3.76 -6.63
C TYR A 97 17.55 4.02 -8.08
N ARG A 98 16.87 3.37 -9.03
CA ARG A 98 17.06 3.65 -10.46
C ARG A 98 16.81 5.12 -10.77
N GLY A 99 15.72 5.67 -10.22
CA GLY A 99 15.42 7.10 -10.36
C GLY A 99 16.46 8.01 -9.71
N LEU A 100 17.13 7.57 -8.65
CA LEU A 100 18.22 8.33 -8.03
C LEU A 100 19.43 8.41 -8.98
N ALA A 101 19.82 7.30 -9.61
CA ALA A 101 20.90 7.25 -10.58
C ALA A 101 20.65 8.18 -11.77
N ASP A 102 19.40 8.27 -12.23
CA ASP A 102 18.98 9.09 -13.38
C ASP A 102 18.50 10.51 -12.99
N ASN A 103 18.59 10.88 -11.71
CA ASN A 103 18.06 12.14 -11.17
C ASN A 103 16.54 12.35 -11.48
N THR A 104 15.77 11.27 -11.47
CA THR A 104 14.33 11.27 -11.79
C THR A 104 13.42 10.89 -10.61
N VAL A 105 13.96 10.69 -9.41
CA VAL A 105 13.20 10.28 -8.19
C VAL A 105 11.97 11.17 -7.97
N GLY A 106 12.12 12.49 -8.11
CA GLY A 106 11.00 13.43 -7.94
C GLY A 106 9.85 13.13 -8.91
N LYS A 107 10.17 12.89 -10.18
CA LYS A 107 9.17 12.55 -11.22
C LYS A 107 8.50 11.21 -10.95
N ILE A 108 9.25 10.22 -10.45
CA ILE A 108 8.71 8.91 -10.08
C ILE A 108 7.72 9.08 -8.94
N ILE A 109 8.10 9.76 -7.85
CA ILE A 109 7.22 10.01 -6.71
C ILE A 109 5.97 10.78 -7.14
N GLU A 110 6.10 11.85 -7.92
CA GLU A 110 4.95 12.59 -8.44
C GLU A 110 4.02 11.71 -9.28
N SER A 111 4.57 10.80 -10.08
CA SER A 111 3.78 9.83 -10.84
C SER A 111 3.01 8.87 -9.93
N LEU A 112 3.66 8.37 -8.87
CA LEU A 112 3.02 7.51 -7.86
C LEU A 112 1.90 8.26 -7.12
N LEU A 113 2.07 9.53 -6.83
CA LEU A 113 1.07 10.36 -6.16
C LEU A 113 -0.14 10.75 -7.04
N ARG A 114 -0.19 10.31 -8.31
CA ARG A 114 -1.38 10.46 -9.17
C ARG A 114 -2.44 9.38 -8.96
N VAL A 115 -2.12 8.32 -8.20
CA VAL A 115 -3.10 7.30 -7.83
C VAL A 115 -3.75 7.66 -6.49
N ASP A 116 -4.89 7.04 -6.20
CA ASP A 116 -5.63 7.27 -4.97
C ASP A 116 -5.13 6.38 -3.83
N LEU A 117 -4.65 5.18 -4.16
CA LEU A 117 -4.16 4.18 -3.23
C LEU A 117 -2.84 3.59 -3.72
N ILE A 118 -1.82 3.63 -2.86
CA ILE A 118 -0.55 2.92 -3.05
C ILE A 118 -0.51 1.76 -2.06
N ILE A 119 -0.35 0.55 -2.56
CA ILE A 119 -0.17 -0.65 -1.75
C ILE A 119 1.32 -0.97 -1.71
N LEU A 120 1.85 -1.09 -0.50
CA LEU A 120 3.24 -1.44 -0.22
C LEU A 120 3.27 -2.71 0.63
N ASP A 121 3.47 -3.83 -0.02
CA ASP A 121 3.50 -5.13 0.63
C ASP A 121 4.92 -5.57 1.00
N GLU A 122 5.03 -6.53 1.90
CA GLU A 122 6.29 -7.12 2.36
C GLU A 122 7.28 -6.11 2.99
N LEU A 123 6.77 -5.02 3.56
CA LEU A 123 7.62 -4.04 4.21
C LEU A 123 8.31 -4.66 5.45
N GLY A 124 9.65 -4.54 5.48
CA GLY A 124 10.49 -5.12 6.52
C GLY A 124 10.93 -6.56 6.25
N PHE A 125 10.64 -7.13 5.07
CA PHE A 125 11.17 -8.44 4.68
C PHE A 125 12.71 -8.42 4.55
N ALA A 126 13.24 -7.34 4.01
CA ALA A 126 14.68 -7.06 3.96
C ALA A 126 14.99 -5.72 4.62
N PRO A 127 16.15 -5.57 5.27
CA PRO A 127 16.57 -4.28 5.80
C PRO A 127 16.84 -3.30 4.65
N LEU A 128 16.50 -2.03 4.88
CA LEU A 128 16.87 -0.93 4.01
C LEU A 128 18.22 -0.36 4.48
N ASP A 129 18.96 0.25 3.58
CA ASP A 129 20.06 1.14 3.96
C ASP A 129 19.53 2.57 4.22
N ASP A 130 20.42 3.47 4.59
CA ASP A 130 20.06 4.86 4.89
C ASP A 130 19.42 5.55 3.69
N THR A 131 19.93 5.31 2.48
CA THR A 131 19.41 5.89 1.24
C THR A 131 17.99 5.34 0.94
N GLY A 132 17.79 4.04 1.04
CA GLY A 132 16.47 3.42 0.85
C GLY A 132 15.45 3.91 1.87
N THR A 133 15.87 4.10 3.12
CA THR A 133 15.02 4.68 4.18
C THR A 133 14.62 6.12 3.85
N GLN A 134 15.54 6.95 3.36
CA GLN A 134 15.24 8.32 2.94
C GLN A 134 14.34 8.37 1.71
N LEU A 135 14.53 7.46 0.75
CA LEU A 135 13.65 7.36 -0.42
C LEU A 135 12.23 6.97 -0.04
N LEU A 136 12.07 6.00 0.86
CA LEU A 136 10.77 5.62 1.43
C LEU A 136 10.13 6.81 2.15
N PHE A 137 10.90 7.53 2.98
CA PHE A 137 10.42 8.73 3.65
C PHE A 137 9.90 9.78 2.67
N ARG A 138 10.61 10.03 1.56
CA ARG A 138 10.16 11.00 0.54
C ARG A 138 8.82 10.62 -0.06
N LEU A 139 8.56 9.33 -0.31
CA LEU A 139 7.25 8.86 -0.79
C LEU A 139 6.17 9.04 0.27
N VAL A 140 6.43 8.60 1.51
CA VAL A 140 5.47 8.71 2.63
C VAL A 140 5.12 10.17 2.91
N ALA A 141 6.13 11.05 2.94
CA ALA A 141 5.93 12.49 3.14
C ALA A 141 5.12 13.13 1.99
N GLY A 142 5.36 12.70 0.76
CA GLY A 142 4.59 13.15 -0.41
C GLY A 142 3.14 12.67 -0.42
N ALA A 143 2.88 11.47 0.12
CA ALA A 143 1.55 10.89 0.21
C ALA A 143 0.74 11.43 1.39
N TYR A 144 1.40 11.94 2.42
CA TYR A 144 0.80 12.41 3.67
C TYR A 144 -0.37 13.38 3.39
N GLU A 145 -1.55 13.08 3.94
CA GLU A 145 -2.82 13.82 3.76
C GLU A 145 -3.27 14.04 2.30
N ARG A 146 -2.68 13.30 1.37
CA ARG A 146 -2.98 13.45 -0.07
C ARG A 146 -3.41 12.15 -0.71
N ARG A 147 -2.87 11.04 -0.25
CA ARG A 147 -3.10 9.70 -0.80
C ARG A 147 -3.11 8.67 0.31
N SER A 148 -3.86 7.60 0.12
CA SER A 148 -3.85 6.47 1.03
C SER A 148 -2.66 5.55 0.75
N LEU A 149 -2.00 5.13 1.82
CA LEU A 149 -0.99 4.07 1.81
C LEU A 149 -1.56 2.85 2.53
N ALA A 150 -1.55 1.69 1.87
CA ALA A 150 -1.89 0.41 2.47
C ALA A 150 -0.63 -0.44 2.58
N ILE A 151 -0.24 -0.79 3.80
CA ILE A 151 1.05 -1.41 4.09
C ILE A 151 0.84 -2.81 4.64
N GLY A 152 1.56 -3.79 4.07
CA GLY A 152 1.71 -5.14 4.62
C GLY A 152 3.08 -5.30 5.27
N SER A 153 3.12 -5.64 6.55
CA SER A 153 4.36 -5.93 7.28
C SER A 153 4.20 -7.14 8.19
N HIS A 154 5.29 -7.87 8.42
CA HIS A 154 5.31 -8.91 9.44
C HIS A 154 5.83 -8.40 10.78
N TRP A 155 6.42 -7.20 10.80
CA TRP A 155 6.93 -6.56 12.01
C TRP A 155 5.92 -5.55 12.57
N PRO A 156 5.63 -5.61 13.87
CA PRO A 156 4.90 -4.54 14.55
C PRO A 156 5.74 -3.25 14.54
N PHE A 157 5.09 -2.11 14.65
CA PHE A 157 5.75 -0.80 14.51
C PHE A 157 6.93 -0.59 15.45
N GLU A 158 6.88 -1.13 16.65
CA GLU A 158 7.94 -1.07 17.67
C GLU A 158 9.23 -1.75 17.20
N GLN A 159 9.13 -2.63 16.21
CA GLN A 159 10.27 -3.37 15.65
C GLN A 159 10.74 -2.83 14.30
N TRP A 160 10.16 -1.76 13.79
CA TRP A 160 10.54 -1.21 12.49
C TRP A 160 11.99 -0.68 12.47
N GLY A 161 12.58 -0.36 13.61
CA GLY A 161 14.03 -0.09 13.71
C GLY A 161 14.94 -1.24 13.29
N ARG A 162 14.40 -2.46 13.13
CA ARG A 162 15.18 -3.61 12.62
C ARG A 162 15.52 -3.50 11.13
N PHE A 163 14.68 -2.81 10.36
CA PHE A 163 14.87 -2.68 8.91
C PHE A 163 14.97 -1.23 8.44
N LEU A 164 14.72 -0.26 9.32
CA LEU A 164 14.94 1.16 9.09
C LEU A 164 16.10 1.62 9.99
N PRO A 165 17.35 1.67 9.48
CA PRO A 165 18.52 1.89 10.32
C PRO A 165 18.64 3.33 10.85
N GLU A 166 18.13 4.32 10.11
CA GLU A 166 18.18 5.73 10.50
C GLU A 166 16.96 6.06 11.39
N GLN A 167 17.20 6.14 12.69
CA GLN A 167 16.14 6.25 13.70
C GLN A 167 15.26 7.49 13.54
N THR A 168 15.83 8.64 13.22
CA THR A 168 15.08 9.91 13.08
C THR A 168 14.12 9.83 11.90
N THR A 169 14.58 9.30 10.76
CA THR A 169 13.75 9.10 9.58
C THR A 169 12.69 8.02 9.82
N ALA A 170 13.04 6.92 10.52
CA ALA A 170 12.08 5.88 10.89
C ALA A 170 10.93 6.44 11.73
N VAL A 171 11.22 7.24 12.76
CA VAL A 171 10.21 7.92 13.57
C VAL A 171 9.36 8.86 12.72
N SER A 172 9.97 9.60 11.81
CA SER A 172 9.26 10.52 10.91
C SER A 172 8.36 9.81 9.89
N ILE A 173 8.75 8.60 9.45
CA ILE A 173 7.90 7.72 8.62
C ILE A 173 6.68 7.28 9.43
N LEU A 174 6.93 6.75 10.63
CA LEU A 174 5.87 6.25 11.52
C LEU A 174 4.88 7.35 11.89
N ASP A 175 5.34 8.53 12.27
CA ASP A 175 4.49 9.67 12.62
C ASP A 175 3.48 9.98 11.51
N ARG A 176 3.94 10.04 10.25
CA ARG A 176 3.07 10.31 9.11
C ARG A 176 2.12 9.16 8.76
N LEU A 177 2.57 7.92 8.92
CA LEU A 177 1.73 6.76 8.68
C LEU A 177 0.65 6.62 9.74
N LEU A 178 0.98 6.88 11.01
CA LEU A 178 0.09 6.70 12.15
C LEU A 178 -0.97 7.80 12.28
N HIS A 179 -0.78 8.96 11.68
CA HIS A 179 -1.65 10.12 11.86
C HIS A 179 -3.13 9.85 11.55
N HIS A 180 -3.42 9.06 10.51
CA HIS A 180 -4.77 8.61 10.15
C HIS A 180 -4.72 7.13 9.77
N LEU A 181 -4.39 6.28 10.73
CA LEU A 181 -4.13 4.87 10.48
C LEU A 181 -5.26 3.97 10.95
N SER A 182 -5.71 3.07 10.07
CA SER A 182 -6.41 1.85 10.44
C SER A 182 -5.38 0.73 10.60
N LEU A 183 -5.12 0.31 11.85
CA LEU A 183 -4.18 -0.77 12.15
C LEU A 183 -4.93 -2.08 12.34
N ILE A 184 -4.47 -3.12 11.66
CA ILE A 184 -5.02 -4.46 11.74
C ILE A 184 -3.90 -5.45 12.00
N HIS A 185 -4.06 -6.23 13.05
CA HIS A 185 -3.25 -7.40 13.34
C HIS A 185 -3.96 -8.65 12.82
N ILE A 186 -3.25 -9.46 12.03
CA ILE A 186 -3.80 -10.63 11.37
C ILE A 186 -2.93 -11.88 11.63
#